data_bc5fc058ee1f7c555a5128abc1e6e724
#
_entry.id   bc5fc058ee1f7c555a5128abc1e6e724
#
_cell.length_a   1.000
_cell.length_b   1.000
_cell.length_c   1.000
_cell.angle_alpha   90.00
_cell.angle_beta   90.00
_cell.angle_gamma   90.00
#
_symmetry.space_group_name_H-M   'P 1'
#
loop_
_entity.id
_entity.type
_entity.pdbx_description
1 polymer ?
#
loop_
_entity_poly.entity_id
_entity_poly.type
_entity_poly.pdbx_seq_one_letter_code
_entity_poly.pdbx_strand_id
1 'polypeptide(L)'
;MNLMAGSFAHMANLLFPRGCAGCDKPDDVLCDACLASFDCELSQPLETAEMGRWFACGWYRGAARQSILAWKDHGDEECDRPFSDALCRLAERAGVIDAMDGVREICDTILVVPASSSIASMRQRGRRHMMPLAKRLSAFLRCRTGFRVQVCDALTNKGIKGKSVETKGTEQRAQRLKGHVMVRPGVTLQNKAVILVDDIVT
;
A
#
# COMPACT_ATOMS: atom_id res chain seq x y z
N MET A 1 8.33 -6.78 -34.57
CA MET A 1 7.62 -5.51 -34.86
C MET A 1 7.51 -4.63 -33.60
N ASN A 2 8.60 -4.56 -32.78
CA ASN A 2 8.59 -3.83 -31.47
C ASN A 2 9.73 -2.81 -31.30
N LEU A 3 10.53 -2.53 -32.32
CA LEU A 3 11.62 -1.52 -32.21
C LEU A 3 11.13 -0.07 -32.36
N MET A 4 10.02 0.16 -33.03
CA MET A 4 9.50 1.51 -33.26
C MET A 4 8.78 2.11 -32.04
N ALA A 5 8.16 1.30 -31.19
CA ALA A 5 7.47 1.78 -29.99
C ALA A 5 8.44 2.35 -28.93
N GLY A 6 9.62 1.78 -28.81
CA GLY A 6 10.66 2.24 -27.88
C GLY A 6 11.23 3.61 -28.26
N SER A 7 11.43 3.88 -29.56
CA SER A 7 11.97 5.17 -30.02
C SER A 7 10.98 6.33 -29.84
N PHE A 8 9.69 6.10 -29.99
CA PHE A 8 8.66 7.13 -29.76
C PHE A 8 8.53 7.49 -28.28
N ALA A 9 8.59 6.50 -27.40
CA ALA A 9 8.57 6.73 -25.95
C ALA A 9 9.81 7.53 -25.48
N HIS A 10 11.00 7.22 -26.02
CA HIS A 10 12.22 7.98 -25.71
C HIS A 10 12.16 9.42 -26.23
N MET A 11 11.65 9.65 -27.44
CA MET A 11 11.47 11.00 -27.97
C MET A 11 10.40 11.81 -27.22
N ALA A 12 9.31 11.17 -26.82
CA ALA A 12 8.29 11.82 -26.01
C ALA A 12 8.83 12.23 -24.63
N ASN A 13 9.64 11.40 -23.97
CA ASN A 13 10.30 11.74 -22.71
C ASN A 13 11.35 12.85 -22.86
N LEU A 14 11.97 13.02 -24.03
CA LEU A 14 12.89 14.14 -24.29
C LEU A 14 12.16 15.49 -24.43
N LEU A 15 10.96 15.47 -24.98
CA LEU A 15 10.16 16.69 -25.22
C LEU A 15 9.25 17.03 -24.02
N PHE A 16 8.86 16.03 -23.26
CA PHE A 16 8.02 16.14 -22.06
C PHE A 16 8.62 15.25 -20.97
N PRO A 17 9.71 15.68 -20.31
CA PRO A 17 10.31 14.91 -19.27
C PRO A 17 9.30 14.66 -18.15
N ARG A 18 9.24 13.42 -17.69
CA ARG A 18 8.43 13.08 -16.54
C ARG A 18 8.90 13.88 -15.32
N GLY A 19 7.97 14.43 -14.57
CA GLY A 19 8.24 15.03 -13.26
C GLY A 19 8.10 14.04 -12.12
N CYS A 20 8.86 14.24 -11.05
CA CYS A 20 8.75 13.52 -9.80
C CYS A 20 7.33 13.66 -9.22
N ALA A 21 6.69 12.55 -8.87
CA ALA A 21 5.33 12.52 -8.33
C ALA A 21 5.14 13.35 -7.05
N GLY A 22 6.23 13.68 -6.33
CA GLY A 22 6.19 14.45 -5.09
C GLY A 22 6.51 15.95 -5.24
N CYS A 23 7.39 16.35 -6.17
CA CYS A 23 7.87 17.73 -6.29
C CYS A 23 8.10 18.21 -7.72
N ASP A 24 7.72 17.38 -8.70
CA ASP A 24 7.83 17.70 -10.13
C ASP A 24 9.27 17.87 -10.66
N LYS A 25 10.29 17.44 -9.90
CA LYS A 25 11.67 17.44 -10.39
C LYS A 25 11.78 16.60 -11.65
N PRO A 26 12.38 17.12 -12.75
CA PRO A 26 12.49 16.37 -13.99
C PRO A 26 13.20 15.03 -13.86
N ASP A 27 12.85 14.07 -14.72
CA ASP A 27 13.51 12.78 -14.94
C ASP A 27 13.47 11.79 -13.78
N ASP A 28 12.67 12.04 -12.74
CA ASP A 28 12.50 11.15 -11.61
C ASP A 28 11.05 10.63 -11.51
N VAL A 29 10.88 9.36 -11.19
CA VAL A 29 9.57 8.82 -10.74
C VAL A 29 9.24 9.36 -9.37
N LEU A 30 10.19 9.22 -8.45
CA LEU A 30 10.18 9.76 -7.11
C LEU A 30 11.63 10.05 -6.73
N CYS A 31 12.02 11.33 -6.68
CA CYS A 31 13.40 11.72 -6.41
C CYS A 31 13.80 11.38 -4.96
N ASP A 32 15.11 11.32 -4.68
CA ASP A 32 15.63 10.94 -3.37
C ASP A 32 15.07 11.80 -2.22
N ALA A 33 14.92 13.11 -2.43
CA ALA A 33 14.35 14.02 -1.44
C ALA A 33 12.88 13.68 -1.11
N CYS A 34 12.10 13.26 -2.11
CA CYS A 34 10.72 12.84 -1.92
C CYS A 34 10.64 11.41 -1.34
N LEU A 35 11.55 10.51 -1.75
CA LEU A 35 11.67 9.17 -1.16
C LEU A 35 12.00 9.23 0.32
N ALA A 36 12.85 10.17 0.76
CA ALA A 36 13.19 10.36 2.16
C ALA A 36 11.96 10.67 3.03
N SER A 37 10.87 11.20 2.46
CA SER A 37 9.60 11.39 3.17
C SER A 37 8.92 10.08 3.60
N PHE A 38 9.36 8.94 3.04
CA PHE A 38 8.87 7.58 3.34
C PHE A 38 9.88 6.76 4.14
N ASP A 39 10.94 7.37 4.66
CA ASP A 39 11.94 6.68 5.47
C ASP A 39 11.73 6.87 6.99
N CYS A 40 10.59 7.42 7.39
CA CYS A 40 10.16 7.43 8.79
C CYS A 40 9.64 6.06 9.21
N GLU A 41 9.66 5.83 10.52
CA GLU A 41 8.96 4.73 11.17
C GLU A 41 8.03 5.31 12.21
N LEU A 42 6.76 5.36 11.88
CA LEU A 42 5.70 5.75 12.81
C LEU A 42 4.97 4.48 13.23
N SER A 43 4.78 4.29 14.53
CA SER A 43 4.06 3.11 15.03
C SER A 43 3.22 3.43 16.26
N GLN A 44 2.07 2.77 16.37
CA GLN A 44 1.23 2.80 17.55
C GLN A 44 0.54 1.45 17.75
N PRO A 45 0.16 1.07 18.99
CA PRO A 45 -0.72 -0.04 19.23
C PRO A 45 -2.06 0.15 18.52
N LEU A 46 -2.67 -0.92 18.07
CA LEU A 46 -4.08 -0.92 17.64
C LEU A 46 -4.96 -1.04 18.87
N GLU A 47 -5.74 -0.01 19.18
CA GLU A 47 -6.61 0.05 20.38
C GLU A 47 -7.68 -1.05 20.40
N THR A 48 -8.03 -1.61 19.25
CA THR A 48 -9.10 -2.60 19.07
C THR A 48 -8.60 -4.03 18.93
N ALA A 49 -7.29 -4.27 18.99
CA ALA A 49 -6.69 -5.59 18.82
C ALA A 49 -5.70 -5.87 19.95
N GLU A 50 -5.88 -6.97 20.65
CA GLU A 50 -5.04 -7.36 21.81
C GLU A 50 -3.55 -7.50 21.46
N MET A 51 -3.20 -7.77 20.21
CA MET A 51 -1.82 -7.96 19.73
C MET A 51 -1.52 -7.22 18.43
N GLY A 52 -2.21 -6.12 18.15
CA GLY A 52 -2.05 -5.38 16.90
C GLY A 52 -1.21 -4.12 17.06
N ARG A 53 -0.38 -3.84 16.05
CA ARG A 53 0.29 -2.54 15.86
C ARG A 53 0.11 -2.09 14.41
N TRP A 54 0.07 -0.78 14.19
CA TRP A 54 0.22 -0.24 12.87
C TRP A 54 1.58 0.46 12.73
N PHE A 55 2.08 0.48 11.52
CA PHE A 55 3.32 1.14 11.14
C PHE A 55 3.05 2.00 9.90
N ALA A 56 3.73 3.13 9.79
CA ALA A 56 3.66 3.97 8.60
C ALA A 56 5.04 4.46 8.18
N CYS A 57 5.26 4.56 6.86
CA CYS A 57 6.51 5.03 6.27
C CYS A 57 6.76 6.52 6.50
N GLY A 58 5.73 7.31 6.79
CA GLY A 58 5.86 8.75 6.95
C GLY A 58 4.52 9.45 7.14
N TRP A 59 4.61 10.76 7.35
CA TRP A 59 3.45 11.61 7.51
C TRP A 59 2.76 11.93 6.18
N TYR A 60 1.44 11.81 6.12
CA TYR A 60 0.63 12.16 4.95
C TYR A 60 0.55 13.68 4.75
N ARG A 61 1.67 14.29 4.34
CA ARG A 61 1.81 15.75 4.09
C ARG A 61 2.88 16.03 3.04
N GLY A 62 2.90 17.25 2.49
CA GLY A 62 3.92 17.70 1.53
C GLY A 62 4.08 16.73 0.35
N ALA A 63 5.33 16.42 0.02
CA ALA A 63 5.69 15.55 -1.10
C ALA A 63 5.11 14.13 -0.97
N ALA A 64 5.06 13.56 0.24
CA ALA A 64 4.45 12.25 0.46
C ALA A 64 2.96 12.24 0.09
N ARG A 65 2.21 13.28 0.48
CA ARG A 65 0.80 13.41 0.10
C ARG A 65 0.62 13.55 -1.41
N GLN A 66 1.44 14.39 -2.06
CA GLN A 66 1.34 14.62 -3.51
C GLN A 66 1.63 13.34 -4.29
N SER A 67 2.71 12.64 -3.96
CA SER A 67 3.07 11.39 -4.64
C SER A 67 2.04 10.26 -4.43
N ILE A 68 1.44 10.14 -3.23
CA ILE A 68 0.36 9.18 -3.01
C ILE A 68 -0.88 9.55 -3.85
N LEU A 69 -1.23 10.83 -3.98
CA LEU A 69 -2.33 11.26 -4.82
C LEU A 69 -2.07 11.02 -6.31
N ALA A 70 -0.85 11.33 -6.79
CA ALA A 70 -0.44 11.05 -8.17
C ALA A 70 -0.58 9.55 -8.48
N TRP A 71 -0.06 8.70 -7.62
CA TRP A 71 -0.13 7.25 -7.74
C TRP A 71 -1.57 6.71 -7.65
N LYS A 72 -2.32 7.15 -6.65
CA LYS A 72 -3.63 6.60 -6.30
C LYS A 72 -4.73 7.13 -7.21
N ASP A 73 -4.77 8.45 -7.45
CA ASP A 73 -5.92 9.11 -8.10
C ASP A 73 -5.61 9.56 -9.53
N HIS A 74 -4.34 9.75 -9.90
CA HIS A 74 -3.92 10.16 -11.24
C HIS A 74 -3.27 9.03 -12.05
N GLY A 75 -3.18 7.82 -11.51
CA GLY A 75 -2.78 6.61 -12.24
C GLY A 75 -1.28 6.51 -12.52
N ASP A 76 -0.44 7.18 -11.74
CA ASP A 76 1.01 7.08 -11.84
C ASP A 76 1.54 5.73 -11.35
N GLU A 77 1.39 4.70 -12.19
CA GLU A 77 1.73 3.31 -11.85
C GLU A 77 3.24 3.07 -11.65
N GLU A 78 4.10 3.94 -12.17
CA GLU A 78 5.54 3.81 -11.97
C GLU A 78 5.94 3.99 -10.49
N CYS A 79 5.11 4.67 -9.71
CA CYS A 79 5.25 4.76 -8.26
C CYS A 79 5.03 3.42 -7.51
N ASP A 80 4.50 2.38 -8.15
CA ASP A 80 4.33 1.05 -7.53
C ASP A 80 5.64 0.51 -6.96
N ARG A 81 6.74 0.66 -7.70
CA ARG A 81 8.05 0.15 -7.29
C ARG A 81 8.62 0.93 -6.09
N PRO A 82 8.81 2.25 -6.15
CA PRO A 82 9.37 3.00 -5.01
C PRO A 82 8.51 2.87 -3.74
N PHE A 83 7.18 2.84 -3.85
CA PHE A 83 6.32 2.61 -2.68
C PHE A 83 6.41 1.19 -2.14
N SER A 84 6.50 0.20 -3.00
CA SER A 84 6.72 -1.19 -2.57
C SER A 84 8.05 -1.35 -1.85
N ASP A 85 9.11 -0.73 -2.35
CA ASP A 85 10.45 -0.78 -1.75
C ASP A 85 10.46 -0.02 -0.41
N ALA A 86 9.77 1.12 -0.29
CA ALA A 86 9.61 1.84 0.98
C ALA A 86 8.87 0.98 2.02
N LEU A 87 7.81 0.28 1.61
CA LEU A 87 7.06 -0.62 2.49
C LEU A 87 7.89 -1.82 2.96
N CYS A 88 8.73 -2.39 2.08
CA CYS A 88 9.66 -3.46 2.46
C CYS A 88 10.71 -2.95 3.46
N ARG A 89 11.28 -1.76 3.26
CA ARG A 89 12.20 -1.14 4.22
C ARG A 89 11.53 -0.86 5.56
N LEU A 90 10.27 -0.40 5.56
CA LEU A 90 9.51 -0.23 6.78
C LEU A 90 9.35 -1.56 7.52
N ALA A 91 8.95 -2.63 6.85
CA ALA A 91 8.76 -3.94 7.46
C ALA A 91 10.05 -4.47 8.12
N GLU A 92 11.21 -4.19 7.53
CA GLU A 92 12.52 -4.54 8.07
C GLU A 92 12.87 -3.71 9.32
N ARG A 93 12.75 -2.38 9.25
CA ARG A 93 13.06 -1.48 10.37
C ARG A 93 12.11 -1.65 11.56
N ALA A 94 10.83 -1.86 11.28
CA ALA A 94 9.79 -2.01 12.29
C ALA A 94 9.79 -3.38 13.00
N GLY A 95 10.79 -4.23 12.75
CA GLY A 95 10.89 -5.55 13.39
C GLY A 95 9.77 -6.53 13.00
N VAL A 96 9.11 -6.31 11.85
CA VAL A 96 8.05 -7.21 11.38
C VAL A 96 8.60 -8.62 11.14
N ILE A 97 9.85 -8.72 10.68
CA ILE A 97 10.54 -10.00 10.44
C ILE A 97 10.70 -10.77 11.74
N ASP A 98 11.19 -10.10 12.80
CA ASP A 98 11.39 -10.72 14.11
C ASP A 98 10.05 -11.10 14.77
N ALA A 99 9.03 -10.25 14.60
CA ALA A 99 7.67 -10.53 15.06
C ALA A 99 7.05 -11.76 14.37
N MET A 100 7.39 -11.99 13.08
CA MET A 100 6.97 -13.18 12.35
C MET A 100 7.57 -14.45 12.96
N ASP A 101 8.83 -14.43 13.38
CA ASP A 101 9.44 -15.57 14.04
C ASP A 101 8.76 -15.89 15.38
N GLY A 102 8.34 -14.88 16.13
CA GLY A 102 7.60 -15.04 17.39
C GLY A 102 6.21 -15.72 17.23
N VAL A 103 5.61 -15.68 16.04
CA VAL A 103 4.31 -16.34 15.79
C VAL A 103 4.44 -17.70 15.10
N ARG A 104 5.66 -18.20 14.88
CA ARG A 104 5.92 -19.46 14.16
C ARG A 104 5.27 -20.70 14.82
N GLU A 105 5.14 -20.69 16.13
CA GLU A 105 4.50 -21.78 16.86
C GLU A 105 2.96 -21.69 16.84
N ILE A 106 2.42 -20.52 16.50
CA ILE A 106 0.97 -20.23 16.56
C ILE A 106 0.33 -20.37 15.18
N CYS A 107 1.06 -19.99 14.12
CA CYS A 107 0.55 -20.04 12.76
C CYS A 107 1.62 -20.52 11.77
N ASP A 108 1.17 -21.21 10.73
CA ASP A 108 2.02 -21.72 9.65
C ASP A 108 2.06 -20.80 8.42
N THR A 109 1.13 -19.87 8.35
CA THR A 109 0.94 -19.01 7.17
C THR A 109 0.64 -17.58 7.58
N ILE A 110 1.31 -16.66 6.91
CA ILE A 110 1.06 -15.23 7.04
C ILE A 110 0.34 -14.73 5.79
N LEU A 111 -0.73 -14.00 5.99
CA LEU A 111 -1.51 -13.40 4.91
C LEU A 111 -1.21 -11.91 4.81
N VAL A 112 -0.72 -11.46 3.66
CA VAL A 112 -0.65 -10.05 3.31
C VAL A 112 -1.96 -9.66 2.65
N VAL A 113 -2.74 -8.85 3.34
CA VAL A 113 -4.09 -8.46 2.93
C VAL A 113 -4.08 -7.01 2.46
N PRO A 114 -4.25 -6.74 1.16
CA PRO A 114 -4.39 -5.36 0.70
C PRO A 114 -5.74 -4.79 1.12
N ALA A 115 -5.74 -3.53 1.56
CA ALA A 115 -6.97 -2.81 1.86
C ALA A 115 -7.90 -2.77 0.64
N SER A 116 -9.19 -2.89 0.88
CA SER A 116 -10.17 -2.95 -0.19
C SER A 116 -10.52 -1.56 -0.72
N SER A 117 -10.47 -1.38 -2.02
CA SER A 117 -11.02 -0.20 -2.69
C SER A 117 -12.51 -0.38 -2.97
N SER A 118 -13.28 0.72 -2.96
CA SER A 118 -14.67 0.67 -3.41
C SER A 118 -14.75 0.31 -4.91
N ILE A 119 -15.87 -0.29 -5.33
CA ILE A 119 -16.10 -0.64 -6.73
C ILE A 119 -16.02 0.62 -7.63
N ALA A 120 -16.55 1.75 -7.17
CA ALA A 120 -16.48 3.02 -7.88
C ALA A 120 -15.03 3.48 -8.07
N SER A 121 -14.22 3.42 -7.01
CA SER A 121 -12.80 3.78 -7.07
C SER A 121 -11.99 2.84 -7.97
N MET A 122 -12.30 1.53 -7.94
CA MET A 122 -11.66 0.57 -8.84
C MET A 122 -12.01 0.82 -10.31
N ARG A 123 -13.27 1.14 -10.62
CA ARG A 123 -13.70 1.49 -11.98
C ARG A 123 -13.04 2.78 -12.46
N GLN A 124 -12.96 3.80 -11.60
CA GLN A 124 -12.32 5.08 -11.94
C GLN A 124 -10.81 4.93 -12.20
N ARG A 125 -10.12 4.12 -11.41
CA ARG A 125 -8.65 3.92 -11.50
C ARG A 125 -8.26 2.85 -12.52
N GLY A 126 -9.17 1.99 -12.93
CA GLY A 126 -8.89 0.84 -13.81
C GLY A 126 -8.06 -0.27 -13.15
N ARG A 127 -7.59 -0.09 -11.88
CA ARG A 127 -6.69 -1.03 -11.20
C ARG A 127 -6.90 -1.11 -9.70
N ARG A 128 -6.31 -2.13 -9.11
CA ARG A 128 -6.22 -2.33 -7.65
C ARG A 128 -4.82 -1.91 -7.18
N HIS A 129 -4.67 -0.63 -6.87
CA HIS A 129 -3.37 0.00 -6.59
C HIS A 129 -2.60 -0.62 -5.42
N MET A 130 -3.28 -1.17 -4.39
CA MET A 130 -2.62 -1.85 -3.28
C MET A 130 -2.08 -3.25 -3.62
N MET A 131 -2.51 -3.86 -4.71
CA MET A 131 -2.13 -5.22 -5.06
C MET A 131 -0.63 -5.38 -5.41
N PRO A 132 0.00 -4.49 -6.20
CA PRO A 132 1.44 -4.53 -6.44
C PRO A 132 2.26 -4.48 -5.16
N LEU A 133 1.90 -3.57 -4.23
CA LEU A 133 2.57 -3.41 -2.94
C LEU A 133 2.45 -4.69 -2.09
N ALA A 134 1.25 -5.24 -1.98
CA ALA A 134 1.02 -6.48 -1.24
C ALA A 134 1.82 -7.67 -1.83
N LYS A 135 1.87 -7.79 -3.15
CA LYS A 135 2.67 -8.84 -3.82
C LYS A 135 4.15 -8.69 -3.55
N ARG A 136 4.70 -7.47 -3.65
CA ARG A 136 6.11 -7.19 -3.41
C ARG A 136 6.48 -7.47 -1.96
N LEU A 137 5.70 -6.98 -1.01
CA LEU A 137 5.90 -7.23 0.41
C LEU A 137 5.83 -8.72 0.74
N SER A 138 4.84 -9.45 0.20
CA SER A 138 4.72 -10.90 0.41
C SER A 138 5.96 -11.66 -0.11
N ALA A 139 6.47 -11.30 -1.29
CA ALA A 139 7.68 -11.91 -1.85
C ALA A 139 8.92 -11.59 -1.00
N PHE A 140 9.06 -10.33 -0.54
CA PHE A 140 10.13 -9.88 0.33
C PHE A 140 10.14 -10.65 1.66
N LEU A 141 9.01 -10.69 2.36
CA LEU A 141 8.89 -11.36 3.65
C LEU A 141 9.16 -12.88 3.53
N ARG A 142 8.64 -13.52 2.49
CA ARG A 142 8.92 -14.94 2.22
C ARG A 142 10.40 -15.22 2.02
N CYS A 143 11.09 -14.35 1.28
CA CYS A 143 12.52 -14.49 1.04
C CYS A 143 13.35 -14.30 2.32
N ARG A 144 12.93 -13.36 3.20
CA ARG A 144 13.67 -13.01 4.42
C ARG A 144 13.45 -13.99 5.55
N THR A 145 12.29 -14.60 5.65
CA THR A 145 11.88 -15.40 6.82
C THR A 145 11.73 -16.89 6.54
N GLY A 146 11.61 -17.29 5.28
CA GLY A 146 11.25 -18.65 4.91
C GLY A 146 9.81 -19.06 5.29
N PHE A 147 9.01 -18.13 5.84
CA PHE A 147 7.61 -18.38 6.16
C PHE A 147 6.77 -18.58 4.89
N ARG A 148 5.67 -19.30 5.01
CA ARG A 148 4.64 -19.33 3.97
C ARG A 148 3.88 -18.00 4.00
N VAL A 149 4.27 -17.05 3.15
CA VAL A 149 3.62 -15.73 3.03
C VAL A 149 2.82 -15.68 1.74
N GLN A 150 1.54 -15.33 1.82
CA GLN A 150 0.63 -15.30 0.68
C GLN A 150 -0.14 -13.97 0.65
N VAL A 151 -0.38 -13.45 -0.55
CA VAL A 151 -1.33 -12.34 -0.74
C VAL A 151 -2.74 -12.89 -0.72
N CYS A 152 -3.58 -12.34 0.14
CA CYS A 152 -4.98 -12.71 0.24
C CYS A 152 -5.88 -11.49 0.02
N ASP A 153 -6.66 -11.49 -1.05
CA ASP A 153 -7.70 -10.49 -1.29
C ASP A 153 -8.92 -10.77 -0.40
N ALA A 154 -8.72 -10.64 0.90
CA ALA A 154 -9.71 -11.02 1.89
C ALA A 154 -10.86 -10.02 2.04
N LEU A 155 -10.66 -8.76 1.69
CA LEU A 155 -11.59 -7.70 2.03
C LEU A 155 -12.47 -7.25 0.85
N THR A 156 -13.69 -6.88 1.16
CA THR A 156 -14.61 -6.24 0.22
C THR A 156 -15.34 -5.08 0.87
N ASN A 157 -15.60 -4.02 0.11
CA ASN A 157 -16.41 -2.89 0.53
C ASN A 157 -17.80 -3.00 -0.07
N LYS A 158 -18.84 -3.05 0.77
CA LYS A 158 -20.24 -3.01 0.34
C LYS A 158 -20.88 -1.66 0.69
N GLY A 159 -21.36 -0.96 -0.32
CA GLY A 159 -22.32 0.13 -0.13
C GLY A 159 -21.78 1.50 0.33
N ILE A 160 -20.46 1.72 0.35
CA ILE A 160 -19.93 3.06 0.64
C ILE A 160 -20.17 3.96 -0.58
N LYS A 161 -21.15 4.87 -0.49
CA LYS A 161 -21.37 5.92 -1.49
C LYS A 161 -20.51 7.14 -1.11
N GLY A 162 -19.74 7.68 -2.06
CA GLY A 162 -18.93 8.88 -1.90
C GLY A 162 -17.42 8.61 -1.67
N LYS A 163 -16.59 9.63 -1.98
CA LYS A 163 -15.15 9.61 -1.78
C LYS A 163 -14.83 9.76 -0.28
N SER A 164 -13.90 8.98 0.23
CA SER A 164 -13.46 9.03 1.64
C SER A 164 -12.82 10.39 2.02
N VAL A 165 -12.39 11.19 1.02
CA VAL A 165 -11.80 12.53 1.18
C VAL A 165 -12.83 13.59 1.64
N GLU A 166 -14.13 13.36 1.42
CA GLU A 166 -15.18 14.33 1.77
C GLU A 166 -15.60 14.29 3.25
N THR A 167 -15.02 13.36 4.04
CA THR A 167 -15.38 13.20 5.45
C THR A 167 -14.34 13.91 6.33
N LYS A 168 -14.75 14.94 7.04
CA LYS A 168 -13.93 15.67 8.02
C LYS A 168 -13.96 14.91 9.35
N GLY A 169 -12.78 14.39 9.77
CA GLY A 169 -12.58 13.76 11.07
C GLY A 169 -12.44 12.23 11.05
N THR A 170 -11.61 11.72 11.97
CA THR A 170 -11.25 10.30 12.10
C THR A 170 -12.42 9.44 12.55
N GLU A 171 -13.23 9.94 13.49
CA GLU A 171 -14.40 9.25 14.02
C GLU A 171 -15.48 9.02 12.95
N GLN A 172 -15.76 10.03 12.11
CA GLN A 172 -16.71 9.90 11.03
C GLN A 172 -16.26 8.90 9.95
N ARG A 173 -14.93 8.78 9.73
CA ARG A 173 -14.37 7.75 8.83
C ARG A 173 -14.53 6.36 9.43
N ALA A 174 -14.23 6.19 10.71
CA ALA A 174 -14.39 4.92 11.41
C ALA A 174 -15.85 4.47 11.41
N GLN A 175 -16.79 5.36 11.69
CA GLN A 175 -18.23 5.06 11.65
C GLN A 175 -18.70 4.69 10.23
N ARG A 176 -18.21 5.37 9.18
CA ARG A 176 -18.52 5.03 7.78
C ARG A 176 -17.98 3.67 7.36
N LEU A 177 -16.85 3.25 7.87
CA LEU A 177 -16.25 1.96 7.55
C LEU A 177 -16.90 0.81 8.33
N LYS A 178 -17.47 1.13 9.50
CA LYS A 178 -18.08 0.14 10.39
C LYS A 178 -19.26 -0.56 9.69
N GLY A 179 -19.14 -1.88 9.50
CA GLY A 179 -20.14 -2.69 8.80
C GLY A 179 -20.09 -2.68 7.27
N HIS A 180 -19.23 -1.84 6.66
CA HIS A 180 -19.07 -1.79 5.19
C HIS A 180 -17.86 -2.57 4.67
N VAL A 181 -16.82 -2.71 5.49
CA VAL A 181 -15.68 -3.59 5.18
C VAL A 181 -16.00 -4.97 5.72
N MET A 182 -15.98 -5.97 4.86
CA MET A 182 -16.33 -7.36 5.18
C MET A 182 -15.25 -8.30 4.65
N VAL A 183 -15.06 -9.41 5.35
CA VAL A 183 -14.27 -10.53 4.82
C VAL A 183 -15.09 -11.20 3.72
N ARG A 184 -14.45 -11.53 2.61
CA ARG A 184 -15.09 -12.21 1.47
C ARG A 184 -15.54 -13.61 1.88
N PRO A 185 -16.71 -14.08 1.42
CA PRO A 185 -17.14 -15.45 1.63
C PRO A 185 -16.08 -16.45 1.14
N GLY A 186 -15.86 -17.51 1.92
CA GLY A 186 -14.88 -18.55 1.62
C GLY A 186 -13.42 -18.22 1.98
N VAL A 187 -13.14 -17.03 2.50
CA VAL A 187 -11.81 -16.69 3.04
C VAL A 187 -11.74 -17.11 4.51
N THR A 188 -10.78 -17.96 4.84
CA THR A 188 -10.49 -18.39 6.21
C THR A 188 -9.25 -17.66 6.72
N LEU A 189 -9.42 -16.86 7.79
CA LEU A 189 -8.34 -16.14 8.48
C LEU A 189 -7.94 -16.82 9.80
N GLN A 190 -8.67 -17.85 10.19
CA GLN A 190 -8.44 -18.58 11.45
C GLN A 190 -7.05 -19.22 11.45
N ASN A 191 -6.35 -19.14 12.58
CA ASN A 191 -4.99 -19.65 12.78
C ASN A 191 -3.96 -19.09 11.77
N LYS A 192 -4.15 -17.86 11.33
CA LYS A 192 -3.23 -17.15 10.43
C LYS A 192 -2.87 -15.78 10.98
N ALA A 193 -1.61 -15.41 10.87
CA ALA A 193 -1.21 -14.03 11.09
C ALA A 193 -1.57 -13.18 9.86
N VAL A 194 -2.00 -11.95 10.09
CA VAL A 194 -2.45 -11.04 9.03
C VAL A 194 -1.64 -9.75 9.06
N ILE A 195 -1.09 -9.39 7.92
CA ILE A 195 -0.49 -8.07 7.67
C ILE A 195 -1.43 -7.33 6.74
N LEU A 196 -2.14 -6.35 7.28
CA LEU A 196 -2.98 -5.45 6.49
C LEU A 196 -2.13 -4.34 5.87
N VAL A 197 -2.28 -4.10 4.58
CA VAL A 197 -1.54 -3.07 3.84
C VAL A 197 -2.50 -2.05 3.27
N ASP A 198 -2.29 -0.77 3.65
CA ASP A 198 -3.09 0.36 3.13
C ASP A 198 -2.17 1.50 2.70
N ASP A 199 -2.71 2.45 1.94
CA ASP A 199 -2.00 3.65 1.47
C ASP A 199 -1.96 4.75 2.54
N ILE A 200 -2.96 4.87 3.38
CA ILE A 200 -3.08 5.91 4.41
C ILE A 200 -3.68 5.32 5.69
N VAL A 201 -2.97 5.48 6.80
CA VAL A 201 -3.49 5.21 8.14
C VAL A 201 -4.05 6.51 8.72
N THR A 202 -5.25 6.47 9.29
CA THR A 202 -5.93 7.63 9.88
C THR A 202 -6.58 7.30 11.22
#